data_633e704d01a40c7dc3de0f21f7c94f46
#
_entry.id   633e704d01a40c7dc3de0f21f7c94f46
#
_cell.length_a   1.000
_cell.length_b   1.000
_cell.length_c   1.000
_cell.angle_alpha   90.00
_cell.angle_beta   90.00
_cell.angle_gamma   90.00
#
_symmetry.space_group_name_H-M   'P 1'
#
loop_
_entity.id
_entity.type
_entity.pdbx_description
1 polymer ?
#
loop_
_entity_poly.entity_id
_entity_poly.type
_entity_poly.pdbx_seq_one_letter_code
_entity_poly.pdbx_strand_id
1 'polypeptide(L)'
;CCQPKICAAVQQTVKEQEEKMLLKRKRETGLPQLDTNVYEITPYTFRKIEYPNRRMNLLVPSINAEHVFGGISTALKFFDTLVKTLGYDARIILVDAEPDKAAIKKYSDEYTFVKAEDDSLVAKQIIPYSNRFNRSIPVSENDYFLFTGWWTAYCCQDAYVGFENTFGIKPNIFLYFIQDYEPGFYSWSTKYLLADSTYKSDYPTIAIFNSMLLKEFFDENHYHFTHSFAFDPVLNDGLRKALEQMPAQVDKKKQILVYGRPGTERNAFNLVVAALKKWVMMQPDIEEWEILSAGEMHRSIPLGNGKELVSVGKLTIEEYARTLQETYAGISLMCSPHPSYPPLEMSVFDVKTITNTYANKDLKDFNDNMVSLDNISPMNIATHLTEICKAYRPQVEHVTANPLYVKNEHVFDFIKDIKEILG
;
A
#
# COMPACT_ATOMS: atom_id res chain seq x y z
N CYS A 1 -66.14 -13.94 -34.22
CA CYS A 1 -66.69 -12.58 -34.05
C CYS A 1 -66.24 -12.02 -32.70
N CYS A 2 -65.11 -11.31 -32.67
CA CYS A 2 -64.74 -10.53 -31.51
C CYS A 2 -65.56 -9.25 -31.47
N GLN A 3 -66.22 -9.02 -30.33
CA GLN A 3 -67.04 -7.81 -30.17
C GLN A 3 -66.16 -6.55 -30.30
N PRO A 4 -66.58 -5.55 -31.12
CA PRO A 4 -65.79 -4.32 -31.41
C PRO A 4 -65.35 -3.54 -30.17
N LYS A 5 -66.08 -3.65 -29.06
CA LYS A 5 -65.75 -2.99 -27.78
C LYS A 5 -64.55 -3.58 -27.06
N ILE A 6 -64.30 -4.88 -27.21
CA ILE A 6 -63.15 -5.55 -26.59
C ILE A 6 -61.85 -5.19 -27.34
N CYS A 7 -61.88 -5.16 -28.66
CA CYS A 7 -60.74 -4.72 -29.48
C CYS A 7 -60.35 -3.26 -29.19
N ALA A 8 -61.32 -2.36 -29.02
CA ALA A 8 -61.04 -0.96 -28.72
C ALA A 8 -60.40 -0.78 -27.32
N ALA A 9 -60.86 -1.52 -26.31
CA ALA A 9 -60.30 -1.48 -24.94
C ALA A 9 -58.88 -2.02 -24.92
N VAL A 10 -58.57 -3.11 -25.62
CA VAL A 10 -57.22 -3.68 -25.72
C VAL A 10 -56.28 -2.73 -26.45
N GLN A 11 -56.75 -2.10 -27.56
CA GLN A 11 -55.94 -1.11 -28.25
C GLN A 11 -55.64 0.14 -27.42
N GLN A 12 -56.55 0.57 -26.57
CA GLN A 12 -56.38 1.71 -25.69
C GLN A 12 -55.37 1.37 -24.56
N THR A 13 -55.45 0.16 -24.00
CA THR A 13 -54.48 -0.30 -23.00
C THR A 13 -53.07 -0.43 -23.51
N VAL A 14 -52.90 -0.92 -24.76
CA VAL A 14 -51.60 -1.00 -25.45
C VAL A 14 -51.03 0.40 -25.69
N LYS A 15 -51.83 1.35 -26.19
CA LYS A 15 -51.44 2.73 -26.38
C LYS A 15 -50.98 3.41 -25.09
N GLU A 16 -51.72 3.21 -23.98
CA GLU A 16 -51.34 3.75 -22.66
C GLU A 16 -50.06 3.14 -22.12
N GLN A 17 -49.79 1.87 -22.38
CA GLN A 17 -48.52 1.23 -22.04
C GLN A 17 -47.34 1.74 -22.87
N GLU A 18 -47.57 1.95 -24.17
CA GLU A 18 -46.55 2.53 -25.05
C GLU A 18 -46.23 3.98 -24.70
N GLU A 19 -47.24 4.80 -24.39
CA GLU A 19 -47.01 6.17 -23.89
C GLU A 19 -46.28 6.21 -22.53
N LYS A 20 -46.62 5.31 -21.60
CA LYS A 20 -45.88 5.19 -20.33
C LYS A 20 -44.45 4.77 -20.55
N MET A 21 -44.17 3.84 -21.45
CA MET A 21 -42.81 3.42 -21.82
C MET A 21 -42.02 4.56 -22.49
N LEU A 22 -42.66 5.31 -23.38
CA LEU A 22 -42.04 6.48 -24.04
C LEU A 22 -41.73 7.61 -23.05
N LEU A 23 -42.63 7.87 -22.11
CA LEU A 23 -42.41 8.83 -21.03
C LEU A 23 -41.29 8.40 -20.05
N LYS A 24 -41.21 7.10 -19.79
CA LYS A 24 -40.11 6.53 -18.99
C LYS A 24 -38.78 6.69 -19.75
N ARG A 25 -38.70 6.33 -21.02
CA ARG A 25 -37.52 6.54 -21.87
C ARG A 25 -37.12 8.02 -21.96
N LYS A 26 -38.08 8.95 -22.14
CA LYS A 26 -37.81 10.40 -22.18
C LYS A 26 -37.28 10.94 -20.86
N ARG A 27 -37.69 10.38 -19.69
CA ARG A 27 -37.13 10.74 -18.37
C ARG A 27 -35.72 10.20 -18.19
N GLU A 28 -35.40 9.05 -18.77
CA GLU A 28 -34.08 8.44 -18.66
C GLU A 28 -33.02 9.07 -19.59
N THR A 29 -33.43 9.66 -20.73
CA THR A 29 -32.51 10.30 -21.72
C THR A 29 -31.85 11.59 -21.25
N GLY A 30 -32.27 12.15 -20.13
CA GLY A 30 -31.66 13.35 -19.51
C GLY A 30 -30.77 13.04 -18.31
N LEU A 31 -30.70 11.77 -17.86
CA LEU A 31 -29.81 11.38 -16.74
C LEU A 31 -28.40 11.11 -17.25
N PRO A 32 -27.36 11.50 -16.48
CA PRO A 32 -26.00 11.13 -16.82
C PRO A 32 -25.85 9.62 -16.83
N GLN A 33 -25.07 9.10 -17.78
CA GLN A 33 -24.71 7.69 -17.81
C GLN A 33 -23.89 7.39 -16.55
N LEU A 34 -24.35 6.45 -15.73
CA LEU A 34 -23.66 6.03 -14.54
C LEU A 34 -22.53 5.05 -14.90
N ASP A 35 -21.31 5.37 -14.55
CA ASP A 35 -20.20 4.41 -14.59
C ASP A 35 -20.31 3.51 -13.35
N THR A 36 -20.53 2.23 -13.58
CA THR A 36 -20.65 1.20 -12.53
C THR A 36 -19.42 0.30 -12.47
N ASN A 37 -18.38 0.60 -13.24
CA ASN A 37 -17.17 -0.22 -13.27
C ASN A 37 -16.31 -0.01 -12.02
N VAL A 38 -15.76 -1.10 -11.51
CA VAL A 38 -14.68 -1.09 -10.52
C VAL A 38 -13.41 -1.55 -11.23
N TYR A 39 -12.60 -0.62 -11.66
CA TYR A 39 -11.46 -0.89 -12.57
C TYR A 39 -10.41 -1.81 -11.95
N GLU A 40 -10.23 -1.77 -10.63
CA GLU A 40 -9.29 -2.62 -9.91
C GLU A 40 -9.59 -4.11 -10.08
N ILE A 41 -10.86 -4.48 -10.19
CA ILE A 41 -11.29 -5.87 -10.37
C ILE A 41 -11.56 -6.25 -11.86
N THR A 42 -10.93 -5.55 -12.80
CA THR A 42 -10.93 -6.02 -14.21
C THR A 42 -10.44 -7.47 -14.27
N PRO A 43 -11.23 -8.43 -14.79
CA PRO A 43 -10.95 -9.85 -14.64
C PRO A 43 -9.61 -10.31 -15.23
N TYR A 44 -8.97 -11.26 -14.57
CA TYR A 44 -7.91 -12.07 -15.19
C TYR A 44 -8.55 -13.21 -15.97
N THR A 45 -7.86 -13.64 -17.01
CA THR A 45 -8.23 -14.83 -17.77
C THR A 45 -7.06 -15.81 -17.73
N PHE A 46 -7.32 -17.04 -17.28
CA PHE A 46 -6.34 -18.11 -17.26
C PHE A 46 -6.57 -19.08 -18.42
N ARG A 47 -5.48 -19.61 -18.99
CA ARG A 47 -5.50 -20.73 -19.92
C ARG A 47 -4.61 -21.85 -19.41
N LYS A 48 -5.03 -23.09 -19.65
CA LYS A 48 -4.28 -24.27 -19.23
C LYS A 48 -3.05 -24.47 -20.11
N ILE A 49 -1.90 -24.72 -19.48
CA ILE A 49 -0.67 -25.21 -20.10
C ILE A 49 -0.09 -26.37 -19.30
N GLU A 50 0.79 -27.15 -19.92
CA GLU A 50 1.67 -28.06 -19.22
C GLU A 50 2.97 -27.33 -18.85
N TYR A 51 3.32 -27.33 -17.57
CA TYR A 51 4.57 -26.74 -17.06
C TYR A 51 5.21 -27.71 -16.07
N PRO A 52 6.46 -28.16 -16.31
CA PRO A 52 7.01 -29.31 -15.59
C PRO A 52 7.43 -28.97 -14.14
N ASN A 53 7.84 -27.73 -13.88
CA ASN A 53 8.41 -27.33 -12.61
C ASN A 53 7.37 -26.59 -11.75
N ARG A 54 7.54 -26.60 -10.42
CA ARG A 54 6.83 -25.72 -9.53
C ARG A 54 7.25 -24.28 -9.81
N ARG A 55 6.28 -23.36 -9.92
CA ARG A 55 6.51 -21.97 -10.25
C ARG A 55 5.75 -21.05 -9.30
N MET A 56 6.48 -20.08 -8.72
CA MET A 56 5.88 -19.02 -7.89
C MET A 56 5.58 -17.80 -8.76
N ASN A 57 4.33 -17.35 -8.75
CA ASN A 57 3.85 -16.20 -9.49
C ASN A 57 3.63 -15.03 -8.54
N LEU A 58 4.42 -13.99 -8.65
CA LEU A 58 4.22 -12.74 -7.93
C LEU A 58 3.31 -11.81 -8.74
N LEU A 59 2.16 -11.44 -8.20
CA LEU A 59 1.27 -10.43 -8.77
C LEU A 59 1.58 -9.07 -8.13
N VAL A 60 2.14 -8.14 -8.92
CA VAL A 60 2.48 -6.78 -8.47
C VAL A 60 1.91 -5.72 -9.40
N PRO A 61 1.59 -4.53 -8.87
CA PRO A 61 1.13 -3.41 -9.70
C PRO A 61 2.14 -3.02 -10.79
N SER A 62 3.42 -2.90 -10.44
CA SER A 62 4.48 -2.39 -11.30
C SER A 62 5.87 -2.71 -10.74
N ILE A 63 6.89 -2.68 -11.64
CA ILE A 63 8.33 -2.71 -11.28
C ILE A 63 9.07 -1.44 -11.69
N ASN A 64 8.35 -0.41 -12.16
CA ASN A 64 8.94 0.86 -12.54
C ASN A 64 9.49 1.59 -11.30
N ALA A 65 10.65 2.24 -11.42
CA ALA A 65 11.34 2.86 -10.29
C ALA A 65 10.48 3.90 -9.55
N GLU A 66 9.59 4.58 -10.27
CA GLU A 66 8.66 5.55 -9.68
C GLU A 66 7.56 4.92 -8.80
N HIS A 67 7.30 3.60 -8.96
CA HIS A 67 6.28 2.86 -8.21
C HIS A 67 6.88 1.90 -7.16
N VAL A 68 8.18 1.54 -7.30
CA VAL A 68 8.85 0.60 -6.39
C VAL A 68 9.33 1.32 -5.13
N PHE A 69 8.44 1.46 -4.15
CA PHE A 69 8.74 2.00 -2.83
C PHE A 69 8.19 1.08 -1.74
N GLY A 70 8.71 1.26 -0.52
CA GLY A 70 8.20 0.64 0.70
C GLY A 70 7.72 -0.78 0.48
N GLY A 71 6.43 -0.94 0.38
CA GLY A 71 5.78 -2.23 0.27
C GLY A 71 6.15 -3.04 -0.97
N ILE A 72 6.16 -2.46 -2.18
CA ILE A 72 6.52 -3.21 -3.40
C ILE A 72 7.99 -3.65 -3.35
N SER A 73 8.89 -2.79 -2.87
CA SER A 73 10.31 -3.15 -2.71
C SER A 73 10.48 -4.32 -1.75
N THR A 74 9.74 -4.30 -0.62
CA THR A 74 9.79 -5.37 0.38
C THR A 74 9.19 -6.67 -0.16
N ALA A 75 8.08 -6.60 -0.91
CA ALA A 75 7.47 -7.76 -1.55
C ALA A 75 8.40 -8.42 -2.58
N LEU A 76 9.13 -7.63 -3.38
CA LEU A 76 10.13 -8.14 -4.32
C LEU A 76 11.30 -8.82 -3.59
N LYS A 77 11.83 -8.23 -2.52
CA LYS A 77 12.89 -8.85 -1.70
C LYS A 77 12.41 -10.16 -1.06
N PHE A 78 11.18 -10.18 -0.53
CA PHE A 78 10.57 -11.38 0.02
C PHE A 78 10.43 -12.46 -1.07
N PHE A 79 9.89 -12.11 -2.24
CA PHE A 79 9.71 -13.02 -3.36
C PHE A 79 11.04 -13.64 -3.81
N ASP A 80 12.10 -12.84 -3.99
CA ASP A 80 13.43 -13.32 -4.39
C ASP A 80 13.99 -14.31 -3.36
N THR A 81 13.81 -14.02 -2.06
CA THR A 81 14.26 -14.93 -0.99
C THR A 81 13.43 -16.21 -0.98
N LEU A 82 12.11 -16.10 -1.16
CA LEU A 82 11.18 -17.21 -1.18
C LEU A 82 11.51 -18.18 -2.31
N VAL A 83 11.59 -17.71 -3.55
CA VAL A 83 11.85 -18.59 -4.72
C VAL A 83 13.21 -19.25 -4.65
N LYS A 84 14.25 -18.57 -4.16
CA LYS A 84 15.57 -19.14 -3.92
C LYS A 84 15.53 -20.26 -2.88
N THR A 85 14.81 -20.05 -1.78
CA THR A 85 14.71 -21.04 -0.70
C THR A 85 13.89 -22.25 -1.09
N LEU A 86 12.81 -22.04 -1.86
CA LEU A 86 11.96 -23.14 -2.38
C LEU A 86 12.61 -23.90 -3.53
N GLY A 87 13.48 -23.26 -4.31
CA GLY A 87 13.99 -23.80 -5.58
C GLY A 87 12.93 -23.83 -6.68
N TYR A 88 11.96 -22.93 -6.63
CA TYR A 88 10.88 -22.81 -7.64
C TYR A 88 11.30 -21.87 -8.77
N ASP A 89 10.71 -22.08 -9.94
CA ASP A 89 10.78 -21.12 -11.02
C ASP A 89 10.03 -19.84 -10.63
N ALA A 90 10.49 -18.69 -11.15
CA ALA A 90 10.00 -17.37 -10.76
C ALA A 90 9.26 -16.67 -11.90
N ARG A 91 8.02 -16.22 -11.65
CA ARG A 91 7.29 -15.40 -12.61
C ARG A 91 6.70 -14.15 -11.92
N ILE A 92 7.02 -12.98 -12.45
CA ILE A 92 6.46 -11.70 -12.01
C ILE A 92 5.41 -11.25 -13.04
N ILE A 93 4.19 -10.99 -12.59
CA ILE A 93 3.07 -10.55 -13.43
C ILE A 93 2.74 -9.10 -13.05
N LEU A 94 2.89 -8.18 -14.02
CA LEU A 94 2.68 -6.74 -13.84
C LEU A 94 1.23 -6.40 -14.19
N VAL A 95 0.43 -6.03 -13.20
CA VAL A 95 -1.02 -5.96 -13.38
C VAL A 95 -1.58 -4.56 -13.64
N ASP A 96 -0.85 -3.48 -13.29
CA ASP A 96 -1.40 -2.11 -13.39
C ASP A 96 -0.59 -1.21 -14.32
N ALA A 97 0.71 -1.46 -14.52
CA ALA A 97 1.55 -0.65 -15.41
C ALA A 97 2.49 -1.49 -16.28
N GLU A 98 2.66 -1.06 -17.53
CA GLU A 98 3.70 -1.60 -18.40
C GLU A 98 5.09 -1.22 -17.88
N PRO A 99 6.10 -2.09 -18.05
CA PRO A 99 7.48 -1.78 -17.64
C PRO A 99 8.09 -0.71 -18.54
N ASP A 100 8.69 0.31 -17.95
CA ASP A 100 9.44 1.33 -18.65
C ASP A 100 10.84 0.80 -19.10
N LYS A 101 11.54 1.59 -19.91
CA LYS A 101 12.86 1.22 -20.43
C LYS A 101 13.89 0.97 -19.32
N ALA A 102 13.82 1.70 -18.21
CA ALA A 102 14.73 1.56 -17.08
C ALA A 102 14.47 0.26 -16.32
N ALA A 103 13.19 -0.07 -16.10
CA ALA A 103 12.77 -1.34 -15.50
C ALA A 103 13.18 -2.54 -16.37
N ILE A 104 12.91 -2.47 -17.70
CA ILE A 104 13.34 -3.52 -18.63
C ILE A 104 14.86 -3.72 -18.52
N LYS A 105 15.64 -2.65 -18.62
CA LYS A 105 17.12 -2.74 -18.52
C LYS A 105 17.58 -3.36 -17.20
N LYS A 106 16.94 -2.96 -16.08
CA LYS A 106 17.30 -3.43 -14.75
C LYS A 106 17.06 -4.94 -14.56
N TYR A 107 15.97 -5.46 -15.12
CA TYR A 107 15.56 -6.85 -14.89
C TYR A 107 15.98 -7.82 -15.99
N SER A 108 16.42 -7.35 -17.17
CA SER A 108 16.72 -8.20 -18.34
C SER A 108 17.95 -9.11 -18.16
N ASP A 109 18.82 -8.81 -17.19
CA ASP A 109 19.98 -9.69 -16.90
C ASP A 109 19.55 -10.96 -16.13
N GLU A 110 18.41 -10.92 -15.45
CA GLU A 110 17.93 -12.02 -14.60
C GLU A 110 16.63 -12.65 -15.10
N TYR A 111 15.75 -11.87 -15.72
CA TYR A 111 14.42 -12.26 -16.17
C TYR A 111 14.23 -12.08 -17.67
N THR A 112 13.49 -13.00 -18.29
CA THR A 112 13.02 -12.85 -19.67
C THR A 112 11.64 -12.20 -19.67
N PHE A 113 11.47 -11.11 -20.41
CA PHE A 113 10.16 -10.50 -20.65
C PHE A 113 9.40 -11.35 -21.68
N VAL A 114 8.23 -11.85 -21.28
CA VAL A 114 7.39 -12.76 -22.06
C VAL A 114 6.01 -12.15 -22.24
N LYS A 115 5.41 -12.32 -23.39
CA LYS A 115 4.03 -11.90 -23.62
C LYS A 115 3.07 -12.87 -22.90
N ALA A 116 1.94 -12.34 -22.43
CA ALA A 116 0.94 -13.16 -21.75
C ALA A 116 0.37 -14.29 -22.66
N GLU A 117 0.40 -14.09 -23.97
CA GLU A 117 -0.08 -15.04 -24.97
C GLU A 117 0.90 -16.21 -25.25
N ASP A 118 2.17 -16.08 -24.83
CA ASP A 118 3.20 -17.06 -25.10
C ASP A 118 3.20 -18.17 -24.03
N ASP A 119 3.33 -19.44 -24.42
CA ASP A 119 3.47 -20.59 -23.54
C ASP A 119 4.96 -20.86 -23.24
N SER A 120 5.63 -19.83 -22.73
CA SER A 120 7.07 -19.89 -22.44
C SER A 120 7.38 -20.81 -21.26
N LEU A 121 8.41 -21.64 -21.42
CA LEU A 121 8.95 -22.54 -20.38
C LEU A 121 10.21 -21.98 -19.70
N VAL A 122 10.55 -20.72 -19.92
CA VAL A 122 11.70 -20.07 -19.28
C VAL A 122 11.46 -19.98 -17.77
N ALA A 123 12.47 -20.33 -16.97
CA ALA A 123 12.35 -20.45 -15.51
C ALA A 123 12.13 -19.11 -14.80
N LYS A 124 12.68 -18.00 -15.34
CA LYS A 124 12.52 -16.65 -14.79
C LYS A 124 11.85 -15.73 -15.80
N GLN A 125 10.61 -15.33 -15.51
CA GLN A 125 9.77 -14.59 -16.45
C GLN A 125 9.21 -13.31 -15.83
N ILE A 126 9.07 -12.25 -16.65
CA ILE A 126 8.23 -11.10 -16.36
C ILE A 126 7.16 -11.01 -17.44
N ILE A 127 5.89 -10.97 -17.02
CA ILE A 127 4.73 -10.84 -17.91
C ILE A 127 4.07 -9.48 -17.68
N PRO A 128 4.15 -8.53 -18.62
CA PRO A 128 3.31 -7.35 -18.64
C PRO A 128 1.85 -7.75 -18.91
N TYR A 129 0.95 -7.42 -17.98
CA TYR A 129 -0.48 -7.79 -18.04
C TYR A 129 -1.43 -6.66 -17.62
N SER A 130 -0.96 -5.42 -17.68
CA SER A 130 -1.78 -4.23 -17.38
C SER A 130 -2.94 -4.07 -18.37
N ASN A 131 -2.70 -4.33 -19.66
CA ASN A 131 -3.76 -4.50 -20.66
C ASN A 131 -4.20 -5.97 -20.70
N ARG A 132 -5.39 -6.25 -20.16
CA ARG A 132 -5.94 -7.62 -20.00
C ARG A 132 -6.91 -8.01 -21.12
N PHE A 133 -7.27 -7.06 -21.99
CA PHE A 133 -8.28 -7.26 -23.02
C PHE A 133 -7.83 -8.30 -24.06
N ASN A 134 -8.63 -9.38 -24.23
CA ASN A 134 -8.34 -10.52 -25.11
C ASN A 134 -6.99 -11.22 -24.84
N ARG A 135 -6.49 -11.14 -23.60
CA ARG A 135 -5.23 -11.78 -23.17
C ARG A 135 -5.50 -12.75 -22.06
N SER A 136 -4.68 -13.79 -21.99
CA SER A 136 -4.77 -14.79 -20.92
C SER A 136 -3.39 -15.18 -20.40
N ILE A 137 -3.32 -15.45 -19.10
CA ILE A 137 -2.10 -15.92 -18.44
C ILE A 137 -2.05 -17.46 -18.53
N PRO A 138 -0.91 -18.03 -18.98
CA PRO A 138 -0.74 -19.49 -18.99
C PRO A 138 -0.55 -20.02 -17.56
N VAL A 139 -1.39 -20.98 -17.15
CA VAL A 139 -1.41 -21.56 -15.79
C VAL A 139 -1.41 -23.08 -15.88
N SER A 140 -0.66 -23.73 -14.98
CA SER A 140 -0.59 -25.16 -14.79
C SER A 140 -0.97 -25.55 -13.37
N GLU A 141 -1.06 -26.84 -13.07
CA GLU A 141 -1.25 -27.36 -11.72
C GLU A 141 -0.04 -27.11 -10.78
N ASN A 142 1.13 -26.79 -11.36
CA ASN A 142 2.37 -26.51 -10.64
C ASN A 142 2.56 -25.00 -10.29
N ASP A 143 1.59 -24.17 -10.60
CA ASP A 143 1.64 -22.74 -10.31
C ASP A 143 1.15 -22.41 -8.88
N TYR A 144 1.94 -21.62 -8.16
CA TYR A 144 1.60 -20.99 -6.89
C TYR A 144 1.51 -19.48 -7.09
N PHE A 145 0.65 -18.79 -6.35
CA PHE A 145 0.45 -17.34 -6.50
C PHE A 145 0.69 -16.60 -5.19
N LEU A 146 1.44 -15.50 -5.28
CA LEU A 146 1.72 -14.56 -4.22
C LEU A 146 1.08 -13.21 -4.56
N PHE A 147 0.11 -12.78 -3.76
CA PHE A 147 -0.60 -11.51 -3.90
C PHE A 147 0.10 -10.39 -3.16
N THR A 148 0.02 -9.15 -3.66
CA THR A 148 0.60 -7.97 -3.02
C THR A 148 -0.39 -6.82 -2.78
N GLY A 149 -1.65 -7.00 -3.18
CA GLY A 149 -2.74 -6.06 -2.98
C GLY A 149 -4.08 -6.77 -3.15
N TRP A 150 -5.14 -6.24 -2.53
CA TRP A 150 -6.45 -6.87 -2.51
C TRP A 150 -7.00 -7.16 -3.92
N TRP A 151 -6.77 -6.27 -4.89
CA TRP A 151 -7.24 -6.49 -6.27
C TRP A 151 -6.47 -7.61 -6.97
N THR A 152 -5.21 -7.83 -6.62
CA THR A 152 -4.43 -8.95 -7.15
C THR A 152 -4.94 -10.28 -6.60
N ALA A 153 -5.32 -10.31 -5.31
CA ALA A 153 -5.95 -11.45 -4.67
C ALA A 153 -7.33 -11.73 -5.26
N TYR A 154 -8.19 -10.70 -5.31
CA TYR A 154 -9.55 -10.81 -5.83
C TYR A 154 -9.56 -11.36 -7.27
N CYS A 155 -8.85 -10.70 -8.19
CA CYS A 155 -8.84 -11.09 -9.61
C CYS A 155 -8.26 -12.48 -9.84
N CYS A 156 -7.25 -12.90 -9.07
CA CYS A 156 -6.68 -14.23 -9.19
C CYS A 156 -7.64 -15.31 -8.67
N GLN A 157 -8.26 -15.09 -7.51
CA GLN A 157 -9.24 -16.00 -6.93
C GLN A 157 -10.47 -16.16 -7.84
N ASP A 158 -11.00 -15.05 -8.38
CA ASP A 158 -12.13 -15.06 -9.31
C ASP A 158 -11.80 -15.80 -10.61
N ALA A 159 -10.60 -15.59 -11.17
CA ALA A 159 -10.14 -16.31 -12.35
C ALA A 159 -10.04 -17.83 -12.12
N TYR A 160 -9.67 -18.26 -10.91
CA TYR A 160 -9.61 -19.69 -10.58
C TYR A 160 -10.99 -20.34 -10.53
N VAL A 161 -12.05 -19.62 -10.19
CA VAL A 161 -13.43 -20.18 -10.25
C VAL A 161 -13.75 -20.65 -11.67
N GLY A 162 -13.46 -19.83 -12.69
CA GLY A 162 -13.65 -20.21 -14.10
C GLY A 162 -12.69 -21.29 -14.57
N PHE A 163 -11.45 -21.24 -14.11
CA PHE A 163 -10.39 -22.19 -14.47
C PHE A 163 -10.68 -23.60 -13.91
N GLU A 164 -11.08 -23.69 -12.64
CA GLU A 164 -11.49 -24.93 -11.98
C GLU A 164 -12.71 -25.55 -12.66
N ASN A 165 -13.74 -24.74 -12.94
CA ASN A 165 -14.96 -25.20 -13.62
C ASN A 165 -14.67 -25.73 -15.02
N THR A 166 -13.68 -25.18 -15.72
CA THR A 166 -13.36 -25.55 -17.11
C THR A 166 -12.41 -26.74 -17.19
N PHE A 167 -11.38 -26.79 -16.33
CA PHE A 167 -10.27 -27.73 -16.45
C PHE A 167 -10.17 -28.72 -15.27
N GLY A 168 -10.96 -28.55 -14.21
CA GLY A 168 -10.92 -29.36 -13.00
C GLY A 168 -9.65 -29.18 -12.15
N ILE A 169 -8.87 -28.13 -12.40
CA ILE A 169 -7.61 -27.82 -11.71
C ILE A 169 -7.89 -26.82 -10.60
N LYS A 170 -7.68 -27.26 -9.36
CA LYS A 170 -7.75 -26.40 -8.17
C LYS A 170 -6.47 -25.59 -8.00
N PRO A 171 -6.55 -24.38 -7.40
CA PRO A 171 -5.35 -23.65 -7.05
C PRO A 171 -4.57 -24.39 -5.95
N ASN A 172 -3.25 -24.27 -5.98
CA ASN A 172 -2.44 -24.53 -4.81
C ASN A 172 -2.75 -23.51 -3.71
N ILE A 173 -2.28 -23.76 -2.48
CA ILE A 173 -2.41 -22.80 -1.40
C ILE A 173 -1.85 -21.44 -1.85
N PHE A 174 -2.63 -20.37 -1.67
CA PHE A 174 -2.21 -19.02 -2.01
C PHE A 174 -1.27 -18.45 -0.97
N LEU A 175 -0.41 -17.53 -1.39
CA LEU A 175 0.36 -16.68 -0.49
C LEU A 175 -0.16 -15.24 -0.62
N TYR A 176 -0.34 -14.55 0.50
CA TYR A 176 -0.81 -13.17 0.51
C TYR A 176 0.14 -12.30 1.33
N PHE A 177 0.90 -11.44 0.66
CA PHE A 177 1.79 -10.47 1.29
C PHE A 177 0.98 -9.22 1.65
N ILE A 178 0.47 -9.20 2.89
CA ILE A 178 -0.42 -8.17 3.41
C ILE A 178 0.42 -7.03 3.99
N GLN A 179 0.32 -5.86 3.37
CA GLN A 179 1.16 -4.70 3.66
C GLN A 179 0.47 -3.63 4.50
N ASP A 180 -0.85 -3.68 4.56
CA ASP A 180 -1.70 -2.79 5.34
C ASP A 180 -3.10 -3.40 5.48
N TYR A 181 -3.95 -2.81 6.29
CA TYR A 181 -5.38 -3.10 6.26
C TYR A 181 -6.03 -2.32 5.11
N GLU A 182 -6.00 -2.89 3.92
CA GLU A 182 -6.36 -2.23 2.68
C GLU A 182 -7.83 -1.79 2.57
N PRO A 183 -8.84 -2.44 3.22
CA PRO A 183 -10.18 -1.88 3.31
C PRO A 183 -10.18 -0.45 3.87
N GLY A 184 -9.29 -0.15 4.82
CA GLY A 184 -9.12 1.17 5.41
C GLY A 184 -8.62 2.26 4.46
N PHE A 185 -8.21 1.93 3.22
CA PHE A 185 -7.86 2.92 2.19
C PHE A 185 -9.09 3.61 1.60
N TYR A 186 -10.26 3.06 1.82
CA TYR A 186 -11.52 3.50 1.24
C TYR A 186 -12.51 3.86 2.34
N SER A 187 -13.18 4.98 2.20
CA SER A 187 -14.39 5.25 2.99
C SER A 187 -15.40 4.14 2.72
N TRP A 188 -16.32 3.86 3.67
CA TRP A 188 -17.38 2.86 3.55
C TRP A 188 -17.96 2.78 2.12
N SER A 189 -17.49 1.84 1.30
CA SER A 189 -17.68 1.83 -0.15
C SER A 189 -17.64 0.43 -0.72
N THR A 190 -17.95 0.31 -2.03
CA THR A 190 -17.77 -0.94 -2.79
C THR A 190 -16.34 -1.46 -2.68
N LYS A 191 -15.33 -0.59 -2.81
CA LYS A 191 -13.92 -0.99 -2.74
C LYS A 191 -13.53 -1.49 -1.34
N TYR A 192 -14.10 -0.88 -0.28
CA TYR A 192 -13.94 -1.38 1.08
C TYR A 192 -14.40 -2.84 1.19
N LEU A 193 -15.63 -3.13 0.72
CA LEU A 193 -16.21 -4.47 0.79
C LEU A 193 -15.43 -5.49 -0.04
N LEU A 194 -14.97 -5.11 -1.23
CA LEU A 194 -14.18 -5.98 -2.09
C LEU A 194 -12.81 -6.30 -1.48
N ALA A 195 -12.12 -5.30 -0.94
CA ALA A 195 -10.84 -5.49 -0.25
C ALA A 195 -11.02 -6.40 0.97
N ASP A 196 -12.02 -6.15 1.81
CA ASP A 196 -12.35 -6.95 2.99
C ASP A 196 -12.67 -8.41 2.62
N SER A 197 -13.38 -8.64 1.52
CA SER A 197 -13.75 -9.99 1.08
C SER A 197 -12.55 -10.88 0.74
N THR A 198 -11.43 -10.30 0.31
CA THR A 198 -10.22 -11.08 -0.02
C THR A 198 -9.56 -11.70 1.21
N TYR A 199 -9.76 -11.10 2.39
CA TYR A 199 -9.26 -11.63 3.66
C TYR A 199 -10.20 -12.67 4.28
N LYS A 200 -11.40 -12.84 3.71
CA LYS A 200 -12.46 -13.79 4.13
C LYS A 200 -12.70 -14.89 3.10
N SER A 201 -11.76 -15.07 2.19
CA SER A 201 -11.83 -16.08 1.12
C SER A 201 -11.75 -17.50 1.71
N ASP A 202 -12.52 -18.42 1.15
CA ASP A 202 -12.50 -19.85 1.51
C ASP A 202 -11.25 -20.59 0.95
N TYR A 203 -10.47 -19.97 0.08
CA TYR A 203 -9.25 -20.58 -0.45
C TYR A 203 -8.16 -20.67 0.63
N PRO A 204 -7.50 -21.85 0.78
CA PRO A 204 -6.35 -21.97 1.66
C PRO A 204 -5.30 -20.92 1.34
N THR A 205 -4.90 -20.15 2.37
CA THR A 205 -4.00 -19.01 2.20
C THR A 205 -2.96 -18.95 3.32
N ILE A 206 -1.70 -18.71 2.94
CA ILE A 206 -0.61 -18.33 3.84
C ILE A 206 -0.53 -16.81 3.83
N ALA A 207 -0.91 -16.17 4.93
CA ALA A 207 -0.79 -14.72 5.11
C ALA A 207 0.60 -14.35 5.60
N ILE A 208 1.23 -13.34 4.98
CA ILE A 208 2.52 -12.79 5.38
C ILE A 208 2.34 -11.29 5.65
N PHE A 209 2.43 -10.90 6.91
CA PHE A 209 2.24 -9.52 7.34
C PHE A 209 3.59 -8.80 7.48
N ASN A 210 3.67 -7.58 6.98
CA ASN A 210 4.89 -6.76 7.09
C ASN A 210 5.00 -5.97 8.41
N SER A 211 4.23 -6.38 9.42
CA SER A 211 4.33 -5.89 10.81
C SER A 211 3.61 -6.86 11.74
N MET A 212 4.17 -7.09 12.93
CA MET A 212 3.49 -7.83 14.00
C MET A 212 2.20 -7.12 14.43
N LEU A 213 2.22 -5.80 14.58
CA LEU A 213 1.01 -5.00 14.89
C LEU A 213 -0.11 -5.23 13.87
N LEU A 214 0.24 -5.32 12.59
CA LEU A 214 -0.75 -5.59 11.55
C LEU A 214 -1.34 -6.99 11.70
N LYS A 215 -0.51 -8.01 11.95
CA LYS A 215 -0.98 -9.38 12.19
C LYS A 215 -1.92 -9.45 13.39
N GLU A 216 -1.52 -8.86 14.52
CA GLU A 216 -2.33 -8.80 15.74
C GLU A 216 -3.70 -8.13 15.49
N PHE A 217 -3.71 -7.02 14.73
CA PHE A 217 -4.96 -6.37 14.33
C PHE A 217 -5.88 -7.32 13.55
N PHE A 218 -5.35 -8.11 12.62
CA PHE A 218 -6.14 -9.08 11.86
C PHE A 218 -6.68 -10.20 12.77
N ASP A 219 -5.85 -10.71 13.68
CA ASP A 219 -6.25 -11.73 14.66
C ASP A 219 -7.37 -11.20 15.59
N GLU A 220 -7.24 -9.99 16.13
CA GLU A 220 -8.24 -9.33 16.99
C GLU A 220 -9.56 -9.05 16.25
N ASN A 221 -9.54 -8.82 14.95
CA ASN A 221 -10.70 -8.61 14.11
C ASN A 221 -11.23 -9.90 13.46
N HIS A 222 -10.77 -11.07 13.95
CA HIS A 222 -11.26 -12.39 13.56
C HIS A 222 -11.09 -12.75 12.07
N TYR A 223 -10.05 -12.24 11.43
CA TYR A 223 -9.62 -12.73 10.12
C TYR A 223 -8.83 -14.03 10.30
N HIS A 224 -9.15 -15.05 9.52
CA HIS A 224 -8.54 -16.37 9.64
C HIS A 224 -7.88 -16.79 8.34
N PHE A 225 -6.62 -17.20 8.44
CA PHE A 225 -5.85 -17.77 7.35
C PHE A 225 -5.38 -19.17 7.72
N THR A 226 -5.08 -20.01 6.72
CA THR A 226 -4.57 -21.36 6.96
C THR A 226 -3.27 -21.34 7.76
N HIS A 227 -2.38 -20.41 7.41
CA HIS A 227 -1.16 -20.11 8.13
C HIS A 227 -0.92 -18.59 8.12
N SER A 228 -0.24 -18.08 9.15
CA SER A 228 0.06 -16.66 9.29
C SER A 228 1.48 -16.45 9.79
N PHE A 229 2.24 -15.62 9.07
CA PHE A 229 3.58 -15.20 9.43
C PHE A 229 3.65 -13.66 9.48
N ALA A 230 4.56 -13.12 10.23
CA ALA A 230 4.80 -11.69 10.27
C ALA A 230 6.28 -11.38 10.47
N PHE A 231 6.68 -10.21 10.04
CA PHE A 231 7.98 -9.62 10.31
C PHE A 231 7.82 -8.13 10.54
N ASP A 232 8.70 -7.53 11.32
CA ASP A 232 8.64 -6.09 11.56
C ASP A 232 9.46 -5.31 10.53
N PRO A 233 9.09 -4.03 10.27
CA PRO A 233 9.84 -3.15 9.41
C PRO A 233 11.30 -3.03 9.84
N VAL A 234 12.19 -2.92 8.86
CA VAL A 234 13.63 -2.69 9.08
C VAL A 234 14.06 -1.45 8.32
N LEU A 235 14.96 -0.69 8.90
CA LEU A 235 15.50 0.54 8.32
C LEU A 235 16.10 0.27 6.94
N ASN A 236 15.79 1.13 5.99
CA ASN A 236 16.36 1.07 4.64
C ASN A 236 17.90 1.07 4.67
N ASP A 237 18.54 0.25 3.84
CA ASP A 237 20.00 0.09 3.82
C ASP A 237 20.77 1.40 3.60
N GLY A 238 20.23 2.30 2.77
CA GLY A 238 20.84 3.61 2.54
C GLY A 238 20.74 4.52 3.76
N LEU A 239 19.58 4.53 4.44
CA LEU A 239 19.39 5.25 5.69
C LEU A 239 20.25 4.66 6.81
N ARG A 240 20.37 3.34 6.88
CA ARG A 240 21.24 2.67 7.87
C ARG A 240 22.70 3.09 7.71
N LYS A 241 23.23 3.10 6.48
CA LYS A 241 24.59 3.57 6.21
C LYS A 241 24.80 5.02 6.63
N ALA A 242 23.81 5.88 6.41
CA ALA A 242 23.85 7.27 6.83
C ALA A 242 23.81 7.39 8.37
N LEU A 243 22.99 6.58 9.03
CA LEU A 243 22.86 6.53 10.49
C LEU A 243 24.18 6.06 11.15
N GLU A 244 24.84 5.02 10.61
CA GLU A 244 26.12 4.50 11.07
C GLU A 244 27.27 5.52 10.97
N GLN A 245 27.13 6.53 10.11
CA GLN A 245 28.09 7.61 9.92
C GLN A 245 27.80 8.87 10.74
N MET A 246 26.70 8.87 11.53
CA MET A 246 26.35 10.02 12.36
C MET A 246 27.37 10.22 13.48
N PRO A 247 27.76 11.48 13.75
CA PRO A 247 28.61 11.79 14.89
C PRO A 247 27.86 11.61 16.22
N ALA A 248 28.58 11.42 17.32
CA ALA A 248 27.99 11.31 18.65
C ALA A 248 27.22 12.58 19.09
N GLN A 249 27.56 13.73 18.54
CA GLN A 249 26.83 15.00 18.70
C GLN A 249 26.35 15.45 17.33
N VAL A 250 25.05 15.67 17.19
CA VAL A 250 24.39 16.00 15.91
C VAL A 250 23.83 17.43 15.99
N ASP A 251 24.22 18.24 15.01
CA ASP A 251 23.67 19.60 14.89
C ASP A 251 22.25 19.56 14.33
N LYS A 252 21.31 20.20 15.05
CA LYS A 252 19.89 20.31 14.68
C LYS A 252 19.53 21.75 14.35
N LYS A 253 18.79 21.93 13.27
CA LYS A 253 18.19 23.20 12.88
C LYS A 253 16.80 23.36 13.51
N LYS A 254 16.34 24.60 13.70
CA LYS A 254 14.93 24.90 13.99
C LYS A 254 14.08 24.58 12.76
N GLN A 255 13.94 23.29 12.49
CA GLN A 255 13.27 22.72 11.32
C GLN A 255 12.26 21.66 11.74
N ILE A 256 11.07 21.74 11.16
CA ILE A 256 10.02 20.74 11.28
C ILE A 256 9.88 20.02 9.94
N LEU A 257 9.89 18.70 9.99
CA LEU A 257 9.63 17.86 8.82
C LEU A 257 8.27 17.18 8.94
N VAL A 258 7.42 17.42 7.96
CA VAL A 258 6.14 16.71 7.81
C VAL A 258 6.29 15.63 6.76
N TYR A 259 5.82 14.42 7.07
CA TYR A 259 5.59 13.42 6.02
C TYR A 259 4.33 13.81 5.25
N GLY A 260 4.51 14.52 4.14
CA GLY A 260 3.45 15.18 3.39
C GLY A 260 2.99 14.37 2.17
N ARG A 261 1.81 13.77 2.28
CA ARG A 261 1.16 13.06 1.17
C ARG A 261 -0.31 13.47 1.04
N PRO A 262 -0.59 14.65 0.46
CA PRO A 262 -1.95 15.17 0.32
C PRO A 262 -2.89 14.26 -0.48
N GLY A 263 -2.36 13.48 -1.42
CA GLY A 263 -3.12 12.49 -2.20
C GLY A 263 -3.41 11.18 -1.46
N THR A 264 -2.89 11.01 -0.24
CA THR A 264 -3.06 9.77 0.55
C THR A 264 -3.82 10.08 1.84
N GLU A 265 -5.14 9.91 1.84
CA GLU A 265 -6.04 10.34 2.93
C GLU A 265 -5.66 9.76 4.30
N ARG A 266 -5.19 8.50 4.36
CA ARG A 266 -4.79 7.87 5.62
C ARG A 266 -3.60 8.55 6.32
N ASN A 267 -2.83 9.40 5.63
CA ASN A 267 -1.76 10.19 6.25
C ASN A 267 -2.27 11.48 6.91
N ALA A 268 -3.58 11.74 6.88
CA ALA A 268 -4.25 12.84 7.57
C ALA A 268 -3.59 14.21 7.34
N PHE A 269 -3.11 14.47 6.12
CA PHE A 269 -2.33 15.66 5.78
C PHE A 269 -3.06 16.97 6.12
N ASN A 270 -4.36 17.05 5.85
CA ASN A 270 -5.17 18.22 6.16
C ASN A 270 -5.23 18.51 7.67
N LEU A 271 -5.21 17.47 8.50
CA LEU A 271 -5.17 17.60 9.95
C LEU A 271 -3.82 18.15 10.41
N VAL A 272 -2.71 17.67 9.82
CA VAL A 272 -1.37 18.21 10.09
C VAL A 272 -1.29 19.69 9.72
N VAL A 273 -1.79 20.09 8.55
CA VAL A 273 -1.83 21.51 8.14
C VAL A 273 -2.66 22.35 9.12
N ALA A 274 -3.81 21.85 9.57
CA ALA A 274 -4.63 22.53 10.57
C ALA A 274 -3.91 22.70 11.93
N ALA A 275 -3.13 21.68 12.33
CA ALA A 275 -2.31 21.74 13.54
C ALA A 275 -1.15 22.75 13.40
N LEU A 276 -0.45 22.75 12.28
CA LEU A 276 0.63 23.71 12.01
C LEU A 276 0.14 25.16 12.00
N LYS A 277 -1.04 25.44 11.43
CA LYS A 277 -1.65 26.78 11.49
C LYS A 277 -1.89 27.25 12.93
N LYS A 278 -2.23 26.35 13.84
CA LYS A 278 -2.36 26.68 15.27
C LYS A 278 -0.99 26.86 15.93
N TRP A 279 -0.07 25.96 15.65
CA TRP A 279 1.28 26.00 16.21
C TRP A 279 2.03 27.30 15.85
N VAL A 280 1.94 27.76 14.60
CA VAL A 280 2.54 29.01 14.13
C VAL A 280 2.06 30.22 14.94
N MET A 281 0.82 30.21 15.46
CA MET A 281 0.28 31.28 16.34
C MET A 281 0.72 31.11 17.79
N MET A 282 1.22 29.97 18.20
CA MET A 282 1.61 29.64 19.57
C MET A 282 3.12 29.74 19.81
N GLN A 283 3.93 29.61 18.76
CA GLN A 283 5.38 29.54 18.85
C GLN A 283 5.99 30.96 18.93
N PRO A 284 6.69 31.32 20.03
CA PRO A 284 7.18 32.71 20.23
C PRO A 284 8.27 33.13 19.23
N ASP A 285 9.17 32.18 18.87
CA ASP A 285 10.31 32.40 17.97
C ASP A 285 10.04 31.82 16.56
N ILE A 286 8.79 31.90 16.12
CA ILE A 286 8.34 31.26 14.87
C ILE A 286 9.17 31.70 13.64
N GLU A 287 9.69 32.92 13.63
CA GLU A 287 10.48 33.46 12.53
C GLU A 287 11.75 32.63 12.25
N GLU A 288 12.29 31.96 13.27
CA GLU A 288 13.50 31.14 13.18
C GLU A 288 13.23 29.72 12.69
N TRP A 289 11.96 29.29 12.63
CA TRP A 289 11.60 27.92 12.27
C TRP A 289 11.31 27.78 10.77
N GLU A 290 11.85 26.72 10.17
CA GLU A 290 11.50 26.24 8.83
C GLU A 290 10.53 25.06 8.94
N ILE A 291 9.58 24.96 7.99
CA ILE A 291 8.56 23.92 7.99
C ILE A 291 8.53 23.27 6.62
N LEU A 292 9.05 22.04 6.54
CA LEU A 292 9.20 21.28 5.30
C LEU A 292 8.18 20.14 5.21
N SER A 293 7.75 19.82 3.98
CA SER A 293 6.89 18.70 3.65
C SER A 293 7.62 17.81 2.64
N ALA A 294 8.01 16.61 3.05
CA ALA A 294 8.62 15.61 2.18
C ALA A 294 7.64 14.47 1.87
N GLY A 295 7.57 14.03 0.62
CA GLY A 295 6.67 12.98 0.15
C GLY A 295 6.11 13.30 -1.24
N GLU A 296 4.87 13.75 -1.33
CA GLU A 296 4.29 14.21 -2.59
C GLU A 296 4.61 15.70 -2.83
N MET A 297 4.87 16.06 -4.10
CA MET A 297 5.06 17.46 -4.47
C MET A 297 3.70 18.20 -4.43
N HIS A 298 3.68 19.32 -3.75
CA HIS A 298 2.52 20.22 -3.71
C HIS A 298 2.95 21.69 -3.66
N ARG A 299 2.05 22.62 -3.90
CA ARG A 299 2.32 24.05 -3.71
C ARG A 299 2.53 24.36 -2.24
N SER A 300 3.40 25.35 -1.93
CA SER A 300 3.54 25.86 -0.56
C SER A 300 2.17 26.26 0.02
N ILE A 301 1.96 25.93 1.30
CA ILE A 301 0.69 26.16 1.98
C ILE A 301 0.90 27.25 3.03
N PRO A 302 0.23 28.40 2.92
CA PRO A 302 0.29 29.47 3.93
C PRO A 302 -0.25 28.98 5.28
N LEU A 303 0.53 29.20 6.36
CA LEU A 303 0.18 28.79 7.72
C LEU A 303 -0.24 29.95 8.62
N GLY A 304 0.04 31.19 8.22
CA GLY A 304 -0.10 32.40 9.00
C GLY A 304 1.23 32.96 9.48
N ASN A 305 1.27 34.17 10.04
CA ASN A 305 2.47 34.86 10.55
C ASN A 305 3.65 34.85 9.55
N GLY A 306 3.39 34.94 8.24
CA GLY A 306 4.43 34.90 7.21
C GLY A 306 5.07 33.53 6.97
N LYS A 307 4.60 32.48 7.63
CA LYS A 307 5.11 31.11 7.49
C LYS A 307 4.32 30.27 6.49
N GLU A 308 5.04 29.38 5.86
CA GLU A 308 4.50 28.42 4.88
C GLU A 308 5.01 27.01 5.17
N LEU A 309 4.21 26.00 4.85
CA LEU A 309 4.64 24.62 4.71
C LEU A 309 5.22 24.45 3.29
N VAL A 310 6.52 24.32 3.19
CA VAL A 310 7.24 24.25 1.91
C VAL A 310 7.39 22.80 1.48
N SER A 311 6.84 22.46 0.30
CA SER A 311 7.01 21.12 -0.25
C SER A 311 8.40 20.97 -0.88
N VAL A 312 9.14 19.96 -0.42
CA VAL A 312 10.39 19.51 -1.03
C VAL A 312 10.19 18.28 -1.92
N GLY A 313 8.92 17.81 -2.01
CA GLY A 313 8.57 16.65 -2.81
C GLY A 313 9.22 15.37 -2.31
N LYS A 314 9.47 14.46 -3.26
CA LYS A 314 10.12 13.20 -2.99
C LYS A 314 11.64 13.38 -3.03
N LEU A 315 12.27 13.13 -1.90
CA LEU A 315 13.73 13.19 -1.76
C LEU A 315 14.39 11.87 -2.18
N THR A 316 15.62 11.92 -2.65
CA THR A 316 16.50 10.75 -2.72
C THR A 316 16.80 10.24 -1.31
N ILE A 317 17.31 9.02 -1.18
CA ILE A 317 17.68 8.47 0.14
C ILE A 317 18.74 9.33 0.83
N GLU A 318 19.71 9.83 0.08
CA GLU A 318 20.79 10.69 0.59
C GLU A 318 20.28 12.05 1.04
N GLU A 319 19.39 12.68 0.25
CA GLU A 319 18.73 13.95 0.62
C GLU A 319 17.85 13.77 1.84
N TYR A 320 17.09 12.67 1.90
CA TYR A 320 16.21 12.37 3.04
C TYR A 320 17.03 12.15 4.31
N ALA A 321 18.09 11.34 4.25
CA ALA A 321 18.99 11.12 5.39
C ALA A 321 19.57 12.45 5.92
N ARG A 322 20.06 13.34 5.03
CA ARG A 322 20.56 14.65 5.42
C ARG A 322 19.50 15.53 6.06
N THR A 323 18.29 15.53 5.48
CA THR A 323 17.15 16.28 6.04
C THR A 323 16.80 15.78 7.43
N LEU A 324 16.79 14.46 7.66
CA LEU A 324 16.54 13.87 8.97
C LEU A 324 17.62 14.25 10.00
N GLN A 325 18.89 14.22 9.62
CA GLN A 325 20.00 14.63 10.49
C GLN A 325 19.86 16.07 10.97
N GLU A 326 19.46 16.98 10.08
CA GLU A 326 19.32 18.41 10.39
C GLU A 326 18.00 18.76 11.11
N THR A 327 16.95 17.95 10.95
CA THR A 327 15.60 18.22 11.47
C THR A 327 15.53 18.00 12.98
N TYR A 328 14.92 18.93 13.73
CA TYR A 328 14.68 18.79 15.16
C TYR A 328 13.38 18.09 15.50
N ALA A 329 12.28 18.44 14.85
CA ALA A 329 10.96 17.86 15.11
C ALA A 329 10.29 17.35 13.83
N GLY A 330 9.46 16.33 13.95
CA GLY A 330 8.75 15.73 12.84
C GLY A 330 7.30 15.41 13.14
N ILE A 331 6.46 15.35 12.09
CA ILE A 331 5.08 14.90 12.20
C ILE A 331 4.80 13.90 11.09
N SER A 332 4.38 12.70 11.48
CA SER A 332 3.96 11.66 10.56
C SER A 332 2.77 10.89 11.13
N LEU A 333 1.58 11.16 10.58
CA LEU A 333 0.34 10.49 11.00
C LEU A 333 -0.03 9.37 10.02
N MET A 334 -0.70 8.34 10.55
CA MET A 334 -1.19 7.22 9.76
C MET A 334 -2.43 6.60 10.38
N CYS A 335 -3.58 6.69 9.70
CA CYS A 335 -4.82 5.99 10.06
C CYS A 335 -4.75 4.53 9.58
N SER A 336 -3.94 3.73 10.26
CA SER A 336 -3.72 2.31 9.96
C SER A 336 -3.10 1.60 11.17
N PRO A 337 -3.36 0.31 11.36
CA PRO A 337 -2.66 -0.52 12.35
C PRO A 337 -1.19 -0.75 11.99
N HIS A 338 -0.79 -0.56 10.74
CA HIS A 338 0.62 -0.60 10.33
C HIS A 338 1.40 0.56 10.97
N PRO A 339 2.62 0.34 11.50
CA PRO A 339 3.40 1.38 12.19
C PRO A 339 3.78 2.58 11.32
N SER A 340 3.83 2.40 9.98
CA SER A 340 4.40 3.36 9.02
C SER A 340 5.94 3.45 9.12
N TYR A 341 6.62 3.66 8.00
CA TYR A 341 8.08 3.79 8.00
C TYR A 341 8.57 5.18 8.45
N PRO A 342 7.99 6.30 7.97
CA PRO A 342 8.54 7.63 8.23
C PRO A 342 8.63 8.01 9.72
N PRO A 343 7.69 7.71 10.62
CA PRO A 343 7.87 8.06 12.02
C PRO A 343 9.01 7.25 12.67
N LEU A 344 9.18 5.97 12.27
CA LEU A 344 10.28 5.14 12.75
C LEU A 344 11.64 5.68 12.24
N GLU A 345 11.71 6.02 10.95
CA GLU A 345 12.90 6.61 10.33
C GLU A 345 13.28 7.94 10.98
N MET A 346 12.31 8.86 11.15
CA MET A 346 12.54 10.13 11.82
C MET A 346 13.11 9.93 13.23
N SER A 347 12.50 9.07 14.03
CA SER A 347 12.85 8.91 15.43
C SER A 347 14.24 8.33 15.66
N VAL A 348 14.72 7.43 14.78
CA VAL A 348 16.10 6.87 14.90
C VAL A 348 17.18 7.87 14.44
N PHE A 349 16.81 8.92 13.72
CA PHE A 349 17.69 10.05 13.38
C PHE A 349 17.59 11.20 14.39
N ASP A 350 17.17 10.93 15.63
CA ASP A 350 17.05 11.90 16.73
C ASP A 350 16.07 13.05 16.44
N VAL A 351 15.09 12.82 15.59
CA VAL A 351 13.97 13.75 15.34
C VAL A 351 12.87 13.48 16.36
N LYS A 352 12.47 14.48 17.16
CA LYS A 352 11.31 14.39 18.06
C LYS A 352 10.05 14.27 17.25
N THR A 353 9.50 13.07 17.14
CA THR A 353 8.51 12.70 16.12
C THR A 353 7.12 12.54 16.74
N ILE A 354 6.17 13.34 16.28
CA ILE A 354 4.75 13.17 16.63
C ILE A 354 4.11 12.21 15.63
N THR A 355 3.47 11.18 16.18
CA THR A 355 2.63 10.23 15.44
C THR A 355 1.31 10.01 16.19
N ASN A 356 0.45 9.11 15.69
CA ASN A 356 -0.82 8.79 16.32
C ASN A 356 -0.95 7.32 16.67
N THR A 357 -1.71 7.04 17.73
CA THR A 357 -2.27 5.70 17.94
C THR A 357 -3.35 5.39 16.92
N TYR A 358 -3.56 4.12 16.62
CA TYR A 358 -4.65 3.65 15.77
C TYR A 358 -4.93 2.17 16.06
N ALA A 359 -6.15 1.83 16.48
CA ALA A 359 -6.49 0.48 16.94
C ALA A 359 -5.44 -0.03 17.97
N ASN A 360 -4.77 -1.15 17.68
CA ASN A 360 -3.71 -1.70 18.54
C ASN A 360 -2.34 -1.02 18.36
N LYS A 361 -2.18 -0.11 17.39
CA LYS A 361 -0.93 0.59 17.16
C LYS A 361 -0.72 1.70 18.21
N ASP A 362 0.33 1.58 19.02
CA ASP A 362 0.89 2.64 19.83
C ASP A 362 2.44 2.56 19.77
N LEU A 363 3.08 3.61 19.29
CA LEU A 363 4.53 3.64 19.05
C LEU A 363 5.32 4.36 20.16
N LYS A 364 4.69 4.70 21.30
CA LYS A 364 5.35 5.44 22.39
C LYS A 364 6.60 4.74 22.94
N ASP A 365 6.60 3.41 22.95
CA ASP A 365 7.70 2.60 23.49
C ASP A 365 8.75 2.25 22.41
N PHE A 366 8.63 2.79 21.19
CA PHE A 366 9.58 2.52 20.13
C PHE A 366 10.97 3.10 20.42
N ASN A 367 11.03 4.36 20.83
CA ASN A 367 12.21 5.04 21.40
C ASN A 367 11.81 6.39 22.04
N ASP A 368 12.77 7.03 22.73
CA ASP A 368 12.55 8.31 23.46
C ASP A 368 12.26 9.53 22.56
N ASN A 369 12.39 9.40 21.25
CA ASN A 369 12.07 10.44 20.30
C ASN A 369 10.63 10.34 19.77
N MET A 370 9.90 9.28 20.13
CA MET A 370 8.54 9.03 19.65
C MET A 370 7.49 9.62 20.60
N VAL A 371 6.62 10.44 20.07
CA VAL A 371 5.44 10.99 20.77
C VAL A 371 4.19 10.47 20.04
N SER A 372 3.60 9.41 20.58
CA SER A 372 2.41 8.76 20.05
C SER A 372 1.16 9.30 20.75
N LEU A 373 0.27 9.98 19.99
CA LEU A 373 -0.91 10.65 20.51
C LEU A 373 -2.19 9.85 20.24
N ASP A 374 -3.02 9.67 21.25
CA ASP A 374 -4.35 9.07 21.14
C ASP A 374 -5.43 10.11 20.79
N ASN A 375 -5.31 11.33 21.30
CA ASN A 375 -6.19 12.44 20.95
C ASN A 375 -5.58 13.27 19.81
N ILE A 376 -6.07 13.04 18.59
CA ILE A 376 -5.57 13.68 17.37
C ILE A 376 -6.42 14.90 17.00
N SER A 377 -6.45 15.93 17.86
CA SER A 377 -7.00 17.22 17.48
C SER A 377 -5.89 18.17 16.99
N PRO A 378 -6.20 19.13 16.10
CA PRO A 378 -5.22 20.13 15.67
C PRO A 378 -4.58 20.90 16.82
N MET A 379 -5.34 21.18 17.89
CA MET A 379 -4.84 21.88 19.08
C MET A 379 -3.89 21.00 19.87
N ASN A 380 -4.22 19.71 20.07
CA ASN A 380 -3.38 18.80 20.84
C ASN A 380 -2.02 18.58 20.15
N ILE A 381 -2.02 18.35 18.83
CA ILE A 381 -0.77 18.28 18.04
C ILE A 381 0.05 19.56 18.16
N ALA A 382 -0.59 20.73 18.01
CA ALA A 382 0.08 22.03 18.13
C ALA A 382 0.69 22.25 19.53
N THR A 383 -0.01 21.84 20.59
CA THR A 383 0.49 21.91 21.97
C THR A 383 1.74 21.07 22.17
N HIS A 384 1.71 19.79 21.78
CA HIS A 384 2.87 18.91 21.89
C HIS A 384 4.04 19.38 21.04
N LEU A 385 3.77 19.89 19.82
CA LEU A 385 4.81 20.47 18.98
C LEU A 385 5.43 21.73 19.63
N THR A 386 4.63 22.56 20.30
CA THR A 386 5.14 23.72 21.05
C THR A 386 6.04 23.29 22.22
N GLU A 387 5.67 22.25 22.95
CA GLU A 387 6.49 21.71 24.06
C GLU A 387 7.82 21.15 23.53
N ILE A 388 7.79 20.39 22.43
CA ILE A 388 9.00 19.89 21.76
C ILE A 388 9.90 21.07 21.35
N CYS A 389 9.34 22.08 20.68
CA CYS A 389 10.11 23.23 20.20
C CYS A 389 10.66 24.11 21.33
N LYS A 390 9.96 24.24 22.46
CA LYS A 390 10.50 24.92 23.66
C LYS A 390 11.74 24.21 24.23
N ALA A 391 11.84 22.91 24.08
CA ALA A 391 12.98 22.12 24.51
C ALA A 391 14.12 22.06 23.48
N TYR A 392 14.05 22.87 22.41
CA TYR A 392 15.06 22.88 21.35
C TYR A 392 16.49 23.01 21.87
N ARG A 393 17.36 22.20 21.32
CA ARG A 393 18.81 22.23 21.50
C ARG A 393 19.47 22.24 20.11
N PRO A 394 20.45 23.13 19.84
CA PRO A 394 21.14 23.15 18.57
C PRO A 394 22.01 21.92 18.33
N GLN A 395 22.38 21.23 19.41
CA GLN A 395 23.08 19.95 19.39
C GLN A 395 22.35 18.93 20.27
N VAL A 396 22.25 17.70 19.76
CA VAL A 396 21.68 16.56 20.48
C VAL A 396 22.68 15.40 20.48
N GLU A 397 22.69 14.63 21.54
CA GLU A 397 23.44 13.38 21.61
C GLU A 397 22.74 12.34 20.74
N HIS A 398 23.50 11.72 19.81
CA HIS A 398 22.98 10.61 19.04
C HIS A 398 22.94 9.35 19.88
N VAL A 399 21.73 8.79 20.05
CA VAL A 399 21.51 7.52 20.73
C VAL A 399 21.01 6.49 19.73
N THR A 400 21.82 5.46 19.48
CA THR A 400 21.38 4.33 18.65
C THR A 400 20.20 3.63 19.31
N ALA A 401 19.00 3.96 18.86
CA ALA A 401 17.76 3.43 19.40
C ALA A 401 17.26 2.26 18.55
N ASN A 402 16.61 1.28 19.19
CA ASN A 402 15.95 0.14 18.56
C ASN A 402 16.84 -0.67 17.59
N PRO A 403 17.81 -1.46 18.13
CA PRO A 403 18.76 -2.22 17.29
C PRO A 403 18.08 -3.19 16.30
N LEU A 404 16.91 -3.75 16.66
CA LEU A 404 16.17 -4.67 15.78
C LEU A 404 15.60 -3.96 14.57
N TYR A 405 15.13 -2.71 14.73
CA TYR A 405 14.67 -1.92 13.59
C TYR A 405 15.84 -1.47 12.71
N VAL A 406 16.96 -1.08 13.30
CA VAL A 406 18.13 -0.60 12.54
C VAL A 406 18.79 -1.73 11.76
N LYS A 407 18.92 -2.92 12.37
CA LYS A 407 19.61 -4.05 11.75
C LYS A 407 18.98 -5.38 12.19
N ASN A 408 18.16 -5.95 11.33
CA ASN A 408 17.66 -7.31 11.49
C ASN A 408 18.03 -8.14 10.25
N GLU A 409 18.92 -9.09 10.42
CA GLU A 409 19.37 -10.00 9.35
C GLU A 409 18.42 -11.20 9.17
N HIS A 410 17.48 -11.40 10.09
CA HIS A 410 16.59 -12.57 10.18
C HIS A 410 15.13 -12.26 9.82
N VAL A 411 14.90 -11.19 9.07
CA VAL A 411 13.54 -10.69 8.74
C VAL A 411 12.64 -11.76 8.12
N PHE A 412 13.20 -12.64 7.29
CA PHE A 412 12.45 -13.66 6.55
C PHE A 412 12.80 -15.10 6.94
N ASP A 413 13.33 -15.35 8.15
CA ASP A 413 13.70 -16.71 8.59
C ASP A 413 12.53 -17.71 8.56
N PHE A 414 11.30 -17.22 8.75
CA PHE A 414 10.07 -18.03 8.65
C PHE A 414 9.79 -18.60 7.24
N ILE A 415 10.52 -18.19 6.21
CA ILE A 415 10.42 -18.82 4.88
C ILE A 415 10.76 -20.30 4.93
N LYS A 416 11.55 -20.76 5.89
CA LYS A 416 11.84 -22.19 6.12
C LYS A 416 10.57 -22.96 6.49
N ASP A 417 9.72 -22.35 7.33
CA ASP A 417 8.44 -22.95 7.72
C ASP A 417 7.46 -22.94 6.54
N ILE A 418 7.45 -21.88 5.71
CA ILE A 418 6.68 -21.86 4.46
C ILE A 418 7.13 -22.99 3.53
N LYS A 419 8.45 -23.26 3.45
CA LYS A 419 8.97 -24.37 2.63
C LYS A 419 8.46 -25.73 3.13
N GLU A 420 8.38 -25.96 4.43
CA GLU A 420 7.83 -27.18 5.00
C GLU A 420 6.34 -27.36 4.69
N ILE A 421 5.57 -26.25 4.69
CA ILE A 421 4.14 -26.26 4.34
C ILE A 421 3.92 -26.58 2.85
N LEU A 422 4.77 -26.06 1.98
CA LEU A 422 4.63 -26.22 0.53
C LEU A 422 5.24 -27.54 0.01
N GLY A 423 6.04 -28.22 0.78
CA GLY A 423 6.63 -29.54 0.52
C GLY A 423 7.82 -29.50 -0.40
#